data_f6a89e32527a16d5368940b81fc4def5
#
_entry.id   f6a89e32527a16d5368940b81fc4def5
#
_cell.length_a   1.000
_cell.length_b   1.000
_cell.length_c   1.000
_cell.angle_alpha   90.00
_cell.angle_beta   90.00
_cell.angle_gamma   90.00
#
_symmetry.space_group_name_H-M   'P 1'
#
loop_
_entity.id
_entity.type
_entity.pdbx_description
1 polymer ?
#
loop_
_entity_poly.entity_id
_entity_poly.type
_entity_poly.pdbx_seq_one_letter_code
_entity_poly.pdbx_strand_id
1 'polypeptide(L)'
;MNYKKRVEKEKSEITVFANEKIVTEMLTIVDNFERALQSEKENSETAFYKGVELILKQLMDTLYKFGLQEIDALNQDFDPNFHHAVIQEEADEPDKVIDVLQKGYKLKDKVIRPSMVKVSK
;
A
#
# COMPACT_ATOMS: atom_id res chain seq x y z
N MET A 1 31.65 15.91 6.38
CA MET A 1 31.50 14.70 5.53
C MET A 1 32.44 14.83 4.34
N ASN A 2 33.24 13.80 4.06
CA ASN A 2 34.11 13.88 2.91
C ASN A 2 33.31 13.65 1.60
N TYR A 3 33.95 13.99 0.48
CA TYR A 3 33.34 13.92 -0.84
C TYR A 3 32.78 12.53 -1.16
N LYS A 4 33.54 11.49 -0.85
CA LYS A 4 33.17 10.10 -1.15
C LYS A 4 31.88 9.69 -0.44
N LYS A 5 31.74 10.02 0.83
CA LYS A 5 30.51 9.71 1.61
C LYS A 5 29.31 10.48 1.07
N ARG A 6 29.51 11.71 0.63
CA ARG A 6 28.44 12.52 0.07
C ARG A 6 27.93 11.92 -1.24
N VAL A 7 28.84 11.48 -2.12
CA VAL A 7 28.47 10.85 -3.39
C VAL A 7 27.69 9.55 -3.16
N GLU A 8 28.14 8.74 -2.21
CA GLU A 8 27.42 7.50 -1.86
C GLU A 8 26.02 7.77 -1.35
N LYS A 9 25.87 8.80 -0.53
CA LYS A 9 24.56 9.20 -0.02
C LYS A 9 23.63 9.67 -1.15
N GLU A 10 24.14 10.50 -2.05
CA GLU A 10 23.38 11.00 -3.19
C GLU A 10 22.92 9.86 -4.10
N LYS A 11 23.79 8.87 -4.38
CA LYS A 11 23.44 7.69 -5.16
C LYS A 11 22.36 6.86 -4.48
N SER A 12 22.45 6.69 -3.17
CA SER A 12 21.46 5.96 -2.40
C SER A 12 20.09 6.65 -2.47
N GLU A 13 20.06 7.96 -2.35
CA GLU A 13 18.82 8.75 -2.42
C GLU A 13 18.18 8.65 -3.80
N ILE A 14 18.98 8.69 -4.87
CA ILE A 14 18.47 8.54 -6.25
C ILE A 14 17.87 7.14 -6.44
N THR A 15 18.55 6.11 -5.94
CA THR A 15 18.08 4.72 -6.05
C THR A 15 16.75 4.54 -5.31
N VAL A 16 16.65 5.08 -4.10
CA VAL A 16 15.40 5.01 -3.32
C VAL A 16 14.26 5.73 -4.05
N PHE A 17 14.53 6.90 -4.61
CA PHE A 17 13.52 7.66 -5.36
C PHE A 17 13.04 6.89 -6.58
N ALA A 18 13.97 6.30 -7.37
CA ALA A 18 13.61 5.52 -8.54
C ALA A 18 12.79 4.29 -8.17
N ASN A 19 13.16 3.59 -7.10
CA ASN A 19 12.42 2.43 -6.62
C ASN A 19 11.03 2.82 -6.13
N GLU A 20 10.91 3.94 -5.44
CA GLU A 20 9.63 4.46 -4.98
C GLU A 20 8.67 4.68 -6.14
N LYS A 21 9.15 5.29 -7.22
CA LYS A 21 8.33 5.54 -8.40
C LYS A 21 7.86 4.25 -9.06
N ILE A 22 8.78 3.29 -9.26
CA ILE A 22 8.45 1.99 -9.86
C ILE A 22 7.45 1.24 -9.00
N VAL A 23 7.69 1.17 -7.69
CA VAL A 23 6.81 0.44 -6.77
C VAL A 23 5.42 1.08 -6.75
N THR A 24 5.35 2.40 -6.73
CA THR A 24 4.05 3.11 -6.76
C THR A 24 3.25 2.74 -8.00
N GLU A 25 3.90 2.69 -9.17
CA GLU A 25 3.25 2.26 -10.40
C GLU A 25 2.80 0.80 -10.33
N MET A 26 3.63 -0.07 -9.75
CA MET A 26 3.28 -1.49 -9.58
C MET A 26 2.08 -1.67 -8.66
N LEU A 27 1.94 -0.83 -7.65
CA LEU A 27 0.80 -0.91 -6.73
C LEU A 27 -0.52 -0.61 -7.42
N THR A 28 -0.52 0.24 -8.43
CA THR A 28 -1.71 0.47 -9.25
C THR A 28 -2.12 -0.81 -9.98
N ILE A 29 -1.15 -1.54 -10.49
CA ILE A 29 -1.39 -2.84 -11.15
C ILE A 29 -1.91 -3.86 -10.15
N VAL A 30 -1.31 -3.90 -8.95
CA VAL A 30 -1.76 -4.78 -7.86
C VAL A 30 -3.22 -4.50 -7.51
N ASP A 31 -3.60 -3.23 -7.40
CA ASP A 31 -4.98 -2.85 -7.12
C ASP A 31 -5.93 -3.40 -8.17
N ASN A 32 -5.54 -3.36 -9.44
CA ASN A 32 -6.34 -3.90 -10.53
C ASN A 32 -6.47 -5.41 -10.47
N PHE A 33 -5.40 -6.12 -10.08
CA PHE A 33 -5.46 -7.57 -9.83
C PHE A 33 -6.41 -7.89 -8.68
N GLU A 34 -6.33 -7.16 -7.59
CA GLU A 34 -7.22 -7.37 -6.45
C GLU A 34 -8.68 -7.14 -6.82
N ARG A 35 -8.94 -6.12 -7.64
CA ARG A 35 -10.28 -5.83 -8.13
C ARG A 35 -10.79 -6.95 -9.04
N ALA A 36 -9.93 -7.46 -9.92
CA ALA A 36 -10.27 -8.56 -10.81
C ALA A 36 -10.63 -9.82 -10.00
N LEU A 37 -9.83 -10.15 -8.98
CA LEU A 37 -10.12 -11.28 -8.11
C LEU A 37 -11.44 -11.07 -7.36
N GLN A 38 -11.69 -9.86 -6.88
CA GLN A 38 -12.94 -9.57 -6.17
C GLN A 38 -14.15 -9.73 -7.08
N SER A 39 -14.04 -9.35 -8.36
CA SER A 39 -15.14 -9.52 -9.33
C SER A 39 -15.41 -10.98 -9.67
N GLU A 40 -14.43 -11.86 -9.47
CA GLU A 40 -14.54 -13.29 -9.74
C GLU A 40 -14.67 -14.12 -8.46
N LYS A 41 -15.07 -13.50 -7.36
CA LYS A 41 -15.14 -14.14 -6.05
C LYS A 41 -16.02 -15.38 -6.05
N GLU A 42 -17.06 -15.43 -6.89
CA GLU A 42 -17.93 -16.59 -7.01
C GLU A 42 -17.19 -17.80 -7.57
N ASN A 43 -16.11 -17.57 -8.30
CA ASN A 43 -15.27 -18.62 -8.89
C ASN A 43 -13.98 -18.84 -8.11
N SER A 44 -13.96 -18.48 -6.82
CA SER A 44 -12.75 -18.55 -5.98
C SER A 44 -12.19 -19.94 -5.79
N GLU A 45 -12.98 -20.98 -6.05
CA GLU A 45 -12.54 -22.37 -5.92
C GLU A 45 -11.89 -22.92 -7.19
N THR A 46 -11.92 -22.17 -8.29
CA THR A 46 -11.30 -22.64 -9.56
C THR A 46 -9.77 -22.63 -9.44
N ALA A 47 -9.14 -23.53 -10.18
CA ALA A 47 -7.68 -23.58 -10.23
C ALA A 47 -7.09 -22.28 -10.80
N PHE A 48 -7.77 -21.68 -11.78
CA PHE A 48 -7.33 -20.41 -12.35
C PHE A 48 -7.32 -19.30 -11.32
N TYR A 49 -8.41 -19.13 -10.55
CA TYR A 49 -8.52 -18.12 -9.51
C TYR A 49 -7.41 -18.30 -8.46
N LYS A 50 -7.26 -19.52 -7.95
CA LYS A 50 -6.26 -19.82 -6.93
C LYS A 50 -4.84 -19.59 -7.46
N GLY A 51 -4.61 -19.89 -8.74
CA GLY A 51 -3.32 -19.66 -9.37
C GLY A 51 -2.98 -18.16 -9.44
N VAL A 52 -3.94 -17.35 -9.87
CA VAL A 52 -3.76 -15.88 -9.94
C VAL A 52 -3.54 -15.31 -8.55
N GLU A 53 -4.32 -15.75 -7.56
CA GLU A 53 -4.19 -15.32 -6.17
C GLU A 53 -2.80 -15.63 -5.62
N LEU A 54 -2.29 -16.83 -5.91
CA LEU A 54 -0.95 -17.23 -5.50
C LEU A 54 0.13 -16.39 -6.13
N ILE A 55 0.00 -16.06 -7.43
CA ILE A 55 0.96 -15.21 -8.14
C ILE A 55 0.96 -13.81 -7.54
N LEU A 56 -0.22 -13.27 -7.25
CA LEU A 56 -0.32 -11.94 -6.62
C LEU A 56 0.34 -11.95 -5.25
N LYS A 57 0.11 -12.99 -4.46
CA LYS A 57 0.76 -13.13 -3.15
C LYS A 57 2.27 -13.19 -3.28
N GLN A 58 2.78 -13.92 -4.27
CA GLN A 58 4.22 -14.02 -4.53
C GLN A 58 4.81 -12.65 -4.89
N LEU A 59 4.11 -11.88 -5.71
CA LEU A 59 4.54 -10.52 -6.05
C LEU A 59 4.61 -9.64 -4.80
N MET A 60 3.56 -9.66 -3.97
CA MET A 60 3.53 -8.85 -2.75
C MET A 60 4.63 -9.27 -1.77
N ASP A 61 4.83 -10.58 -1.58
CA ASP A 61 5.89 -11.07 -0.70
C ASP A 61 7.27 -10.58 -1.18
N THR A 62 7.48 -10.55 -2.49
CA THR A 62 8.72 -10.03 -3.06
C THR A 62 8.89 -8.54 -2.76
N LEU A 63 7.83 -7.76 -2.93
CA LEU A 63 7.87 -6.31 -2.63
C LEU A 63 8.14 -6.07 -1.13
N TYR A 64 7.52 -6.84 -0.26
CA TYR A 64 7.76 -6.75 1.19
C TYR A 64 9.21 -7.07 1.54
N LYS A 65 9.78 -8.04 0.87
CA LYS A 65 11.20 -8.41 1.06
C LYS A 65 12.13 -7.25 0.76
N PHE A 66 11.77 -6.39 -0.18
CA PHE A 66 12.58 -5.23 -0.57
C PHE A 66 12.17 -3.95 0.15
N GLY A 67 11.38 -4.05 1.21
CA GLY A 67 11.12 -2.91 2.11
C GLY A 67 9.73 -2.30 2.03
N LEU A 68 8.83 -2.86 1.23
CA LEU A 68 7.45 -2.39 1.21
C LEU A 68 6.74 -2.83 2.49
N GLN A 69 5.91 -1.96 3.06
CA GLN A 69 5.07 -2.27 4.22
C GLN A 69 3.68 -1.69 3.99
N GLU A 70 2.66 -2.49 4.24
CA GLU A 70 1.29 -2.01 4.21
C GLU A 70 1.01 -1.18 5.45
N ILE A 71 0.30 -0.07 5.27
CA ILE A 71 -0.12 0.77 6.39
C ILE A 71 -1.33 0.09 7.06
N ASP A 72 -1.20 -0.21 8.34
CA ASP A 72 -2.30 -0.78 9.14
C ASP A 72 -3.23 0.37 9.53
N ALA A 73 -4.32 0.53 8.80
CA ALA A 73 -5.22 1.67 8.96
C ALA A 73 -6.54 1.33 9.64
N LEU A 74 -7.09 0.14 9.37
CA LEU A 74 -8.42 -0.22 9.86
C LEU A 74 -8.47 -0.21 11.39
N ASN A 75 -9.49 0.45 11.94
CA ASN A 75 -9.71 0.59 13.38
C ASN A 75 -8.67 1.44 14.12
N GLN A 76 -7.80 2.11 13.37
CA GLN A 76 -6.82 3.04 13.94
C GLN A 76 -7.41 4.44 14.04
N ASP A 77 -6.80 5.29 14.86
CA ASP A 77 -7.11 6.72 14.84
C ASP A 77 -6.75 7.31 13.49
N PHE A 78 -7.58 8.20 12.98
CA PHE A 78 -7.25 8.90 11.74
C PHE A 78 -6.00 9.74 11.91
N ASP A 79 -5.04 9.54 11.01
CA ASP A 79 -3.77 10.28 11.00
C ASP A 79 -3.50 10.77 9.58
N PRO A 80 -3.52 12.09 9.32
CA PRO A 80 -3.33 12.61 7.97
C PRO A 80 -1.95 12.32 7.36
N ASN A 81 -0.98 11.90 8.16
CA ASN A 81 0.33 11.48 7.65
C ASN A 81 0.28 10.13 6.94
N PHE A 82 -0.70 9.30 7.27
CA PHE A 82 -0.83 7.94 6.73
C PHE A 82 -2.13 7.71 5.99
N HIS A 83 -3.13 8.53 6.22
CA HIS A 83 -4.48 8.29 5.73
C HIS A 83 -5.00 9.48 4.94
N HIS A 84 -5.82 9.18 3.93
CA HIS A 84 -6.57 10.18 3.19
C HIS A 84 -8.05 9.87 3.33
N ALA A 85 -8.78 10.74 4.03
CA ALA A 85 -10.21 10.55 4.27
C ALA A 85 -10.99 10.96 3.02
N VAL A 86 -11.67 10.00 2.39
CA VAL A 86 -12.48 10.26 1.21
C VAL A 86 -13.98 10.21 1.49
N ILE A 87 -14.38 9.55 2.59
CA ILE A 87 -15.77 9.44 3.02
C ILE A 87 -15.83 9.59 4.52
N GLN A 88 -16.87 10.30 5.02
CA GLN A 88 -17.15 10.38 6.45
C GLN A 88 -18.49 9.71 6.73
N GLU A 89 -18.60 9.07 7.87
CA GLU A 89 -19.82 8.40 8.32
C GLU A 89 -19.90 8.50 9.84
N GLU A 90 -21.10 8.70 10.38
CA GLU A 90 -21.29 8.74 11.83
C GLU A 90 -21.08 7.35 12.43
N ALA A 91 -20.39 7.30 13.56
CA ALA A 91 -20.13 6.08 14.31
C ALA A 91 -19.99 6.42 15.79
N ASP A 92 -19.88 5.39 16.63
CA ASP A 92 -19.84 5.55 18.08
C ASP A 92 -18.67 6.41 18.55
N GLU A 93 -17.49 6.22 17.95
CA GLU A 93 -16.29 7.01 18.27
C GLU A 93 -15.90 7.85 17.07
N PRO A 94 -15.61 9.15 17.26
CA PRO A 94 -15.18 10.00 16.15
C PRO A 94 -13.71 9.78 15.78
N ASP A 95 -13.37 10.22 14.59
CA ASP A 95 -11.98 10.26 14.09
C ASP A 95 -11.29 8.89 14.04
N LYS A 96 -12.06 7.85 13.78
CA LYS A 96 -11.53 6.49 13.59
C LYS A 96 -11.65 6.07 12.14
N VAL A 97 -10.69 5.27 11.69
CA VAL A 97 -10.77 4.63 10.37
C VAL A 97 -11.72 3.44 10.46
N ILE A 98 -12.84 3.53 9.78
CA ILE A 98 -13.88 2.48 9.84
C ILE A 98 -13.89 1.59 8.61
N ASP A 99 -13.25 2.01 7.52
CA ASP A 99 -13.07 1.18 6.33
C ASP A 99 -11.85 1.66 5.54
N VAL A 100 -11.21 0.75 4.83
CA VAL A 100 -10.09 1.06 3.94
C VAL A 100 -10.52 0.81 2.50
N LEU A 101 -10.62 1.88 1.72
CA LEU A 101 -11.06 1.81 0.33
C LEU A 101 -9.92 1.51 -0.63
N GLN A 102 -8.71 1.96 -0.29
CA GLN A 102 -7.50 1.65 -1.03
C GLN A 102 -6.35 1.53 -0.02
N LYS A 103 -5.62 0.44 -0.10
CA LYS A 103 -4.51 0.19 0.82
C LYS A 103 -3.40 1.21 0.61
N GLY A 104 -2.83 1.68 1.72
CA GLY A 104 -1.66 2.54 1.71
C GLY A 104 -0.40 1.76 1.99
N TYR A 105 0.73 2.30 1.57
CA TYR A 105 2.01 1.61 1.70
C TYR A 105 3.13 2.57 2.04
N LYS A 106 4.09 2.04 2.79
CA LYS A 106 5.38 2.70 3.04
C LYS A 106 6.48 1.91 2.36
N LEU A 107 7.50 2.61 1.91
CA LEU A 107 8.71 1.98 1.39
C LEU A 107 9.87 2.53 2.22
N LYS A 108 10.54 1.65 3.00
CA LYS A 108 11.65 2.03 3.87
C LYS A 108 11.32 3.26 4.72
N ASP A 109 10.22 3.17 5.49
CA ASP A 109 9.74 4.19 6.43
C ASP A 109 9.16 5.46 5.79
N LYS A 110 9.08 5.52 4.47
CA LYS A 110 8.45 6.65 3.78
C LYS A 110 7.10 6.25 3.23
N VAL A 111 6.06 7.02 3.53
CA VAL A 111 4.72 6.80 2.94
C VAL A 111 4.80 7.15 1.46
N ILE A 112 4.63 6.14 0.60
CA ILE A 112 4.60 6.35 -0.85
C ILE A 112 3.19 6.45 -1.39
N ARG A 113 2.21 5.97 -0.62
CA ARG A 113 0.80 6.06 -0.95
C ARG A 113 0.00 5.96 0.34
N PRO A 114 -0.76 7.01 0.72
CA PRO A 114 -1.58 6.92 1.91
C PRO A 114 -2.75 5.96 1.70
N SER A 115 -3.28 5.42 2.81
CA SER A 115 -4.52 4.63 2.76
C SER A 115 -5.69 5.56 2.48
N MET A 116 -6.52 5.23 1.49
CA MET A 116 -7.78 5.94 1.28
C MET A 116 -8.83 5.31 2.17
N VAL A 117 -9.41 6.09 3.06
CA VAL A 117 -10.21 5.55 4.16
C VAL A 117 -11.56 6.24 4.29
N LYS A 118 -12.49 5.53 4.91
CA LYS A 118 -13.71 6.08 5.45
C LYS A 118 -13.44 6.36 6.93
N VAL A 119 -13.70 7.57 7.37
CA VAL A 119 -13.44 8.01 8.74
C VAL A 119 -14.76 8.30 9.44
N SER A 120 -14.84 8.01 10.74
CA SER A 120 -15.99 8.35 11.56
C SER A 120 -15.97 9.84 11.90
N LYS A 121 -17.15 10.41 11.95
CA LYS A 121 -17.33 11.80 12.38
C LYS A 121 -17.24 11.93 13.88
#